data_50e1845635d575a5ce24afa1073b9e8b
#
_entry.id   50e1845635d575a5ce24afa1073b9e8b
#
_cell.length_a   1.000
_cell.length_b   1.000
_cell.length_c   1.000
_cell.angle_alpha   90.00
_cell.angle_beta   90.00
_cell.angle_gamma   90.00
#
_symmetry.space_group_name_H-M   'P 1'
#
loop_
_entity.id
_entity.type
_entity.pdbx_description
1 polymer ?
#
loop_
_entity_poly.entity_id
_entity_poly.type
_entity_poly.pdbx_seq_one_letter_code
_entity_poly.pdbx_strand_id
1 'polypeptide(L)'
;GDRHRGVGFDQLAEIRSSEVADFALDFWNSDGSRAGACGNATRCVSDYVMRGAARASVDLVTDRGHLRAERVDGSVWVNMGAPQLMWGEVPLASAVDTLHLPLAGDPAAVGMGNPHCVHFVADAEAVDLAGLGPAIEHNALFPQRTNVEFAALLGTDHLRMRVWERGAGITLACGSGACATAVAAHLRGLTGRKVRLDMDGGVLWVDWRDDGVWLTGPVAHVFD
;
A
#
# COMPACT_ATOMS: atom_id res chain seq x y z
N GLY A 1 -13.13 -17.80 -3.72
CA GLY A 1 -12.74 -17.04 -2.51
C GLY A 1 -13.40 -17.54 -1.23
N ASP A 2 -14.47 -18.35 -1.32
CA ASP A 2 -15.22 -18.85 -0.16
C ASP A 2 -14.33 -19.73 0.74
N ARG A 3 -14.21 -19.35 2.03
CA ARG A 3 -13.35 -20.04 3.01
C ARG A 3 -13.94 -21.40 3.48
N HIS A 4 -15.20 -21.69 3.16
CA HIS A 4 -15.88 -22.94 3.54
C HIS A 4 -16.08 -23.90 2.37
N ARG A 5 -16.10 -23.38 1.14
CA ARG A 5 -16.40 -24.16 -0.08
C ARG A 5 -15.30 -24.10 -1.14
N GLY A 6 -14.30 -23.27 -0.95
CA GLY A 6 -13.16 -23.08 -1.84
C GLY A 6 -11.85 -23.05 -1.08
N VAL A 7 -10.80 -22.56 -1.74
CA VAL A 7 -9.45 -22.41 -1.14
C VAL A 7 -9.47 -21.36 -0.01
N GLY A 8 -10.33 -20.35 -0.12
CA GLY A 8 -10.39 -19.22 0.79
C GLY A 8 -9.24 -18.23 0.57
N PHE A 9 -9.56 -17.07 0.00
CA PHE A 9 -8.58 -16.00 -0.20
C PHE A 9 -9.27 -14.64 -0.10
N ASP A 10 -8.52 -13.61 0.23
CA ASP A 10 -8.98 -12.23 0.19
C ASP A 10 -8.84 -11.66 -1.23
N GLN A 11 -7.71 -11.95 -1.87
CA GLN A 11 -7.45 -11.55 -3.26
C GLN A 11 -6.77 -12.68 -4.03
N LEU A 12 -7.05 -12.76 -5.32
CA LEU A 12 -6.41 -13.64 -6.29
C LEU A 12 -5.56 -12.79 -7.23
N ALA A 13 -4.33 -13.22 -7.50
CA ALA A 13 -3.47 -12.65 -8.53
C ALA A 13 -3.40 -13.59 -9.73
N GLU A 14 -3.77 -13.09 -10.90
CA GLU A 14 -3.70 -13.81 -12.16
C GLU A 14 -2.46 -13.39 -12.93
N ILE A 15 -1.56 -14.35 -13.19
CA ILE A 15 -0.36 -14.14 -14.01
C ILE A 15 -0.71 -14.32 -15.48
N ARG A 16 -0.41 -13.30 -16.29
CA ARG A 16 -0.63 -13.35 -17.75
C ARG A 16 0.65 -13.06 -18.51
N SER A 17 0.72 -13.52 -19.75
CA SER A 17 1.78 -13.12 -20.69
C SER A 17 1.74 -11.61 -20.96
N SER A 18 2.90 -11.02 -21.19
CA SER A 18 3.05 -9.61 -21.55
C SER A 18 4.02 -9.48 -22.73
N GLU A 19 3.74 -8.54 -23.64
CA GLU A 19 4.67 -8.20 -24.73
C GLU A 19 5.66 -7.08 -24.33
N VAL A 20 5.41 -6.43 -23.19
CA VAL A 20 6.13 -5.22 -22.75
C VAL A 20 6.85 -5.39 -21.41
N ALA A 21 6.67 -6.53 -20.73
CA ALA A 21 7.29 -6.88 -19.48
C ALA A 21 7.50 -8.40 -19.38
N ASP A 22 8.12 -8.89 -18.32
CA ASP A 22 8.28 -10.34 -18.11
C ASP A 22 6.92 -11.03 -17.95
N PHE A 23 5.94 -10.35 -17.31
CA PHE A 23 4.56 -10.81 -17.17
C PHE A 23 3.61 -9.65 -16.84
N ALA A 24 2.30 -9.92 -16.91
CA ALA A 24 1.26 -9.03 -16.44
C ALA A 24 0.54 -9.63 -15.21
N LEU A 25 0.04 -8.79 -14.32
CA LEU A 25 -0.77 -9.18 -13.17
C LEU A 25 -2.11 -8.48 -13.16
N ASP A 26 -3.17 -9.27 -13.07
CA ASP A 26 -4.50 -8.82 -12.70
C ASP A 26 -4.83 -9.27 -11.28
N PHE A 27 -5.57 -8.42 -10.56
CA PHE A 27 -5.99 -8.72 -9.19
C PHE A 27 -7.51 -8.77 -9.10
N TRP A 28 -8.00 -9.76 -8.37
CA TRP A 28 -9.42 -9.99 -8.17
C TRP A 28 -9.73 -10.12 -6.68
N ASN A 29 -10.73 -9.41 -6.21
CA ASN A 29 -11.25 -9.59 -4.87
C ASN A 29 -12.02 -10.92 -4.74
N SER A 30 -12.24 -11.39 -3.52
CA SER A 30 -12.96 -12.63 -3.26
C SER A 30 -14.41 -12.63 -3.77
N ASP A 31 -15.00 -11.45 -3.99
CA ASP A 31 -16.35 -11.28 -4.58
C ASP A 31 -16.36 -11.28 -6.12
N GLY A 32 -15.20 -11.42 -6.77
CA GLY A 32 -15.04 -11.43 -8.22
C GLY A 32 -14.87 -10.05 -8.85
N SER A 33 -14.88 -8.97 -8.09
CA SER A 33 -14.57 -7.63 -8.59
C SER A 33 -13.06 -7.45 -8.82
N ARG A 34 -12.68 -6.59 -9.78
CA ARG A 34 -11.26 -6.26 -10.00
C ARG A 34 -10.73 -5.35 -8.89
N ALA A 35 -9.54 -5.65 -8.43
CA ALA A 35 -8.74 -4.78 -7.57
C ALA A 35 -7.67 -4.08 -8.40
N GLY A 36 -7.55 -2.76 -8.32
CA GLY A 36 -6.60 -1.98 -9.11
C GLY A 36 -5.13 -2.17 -8.71
N ALA A 37 -4.86 -2.67 -7.52
CA ALA A 37 -3.51 -2.95 -7.01
C ALA A 37 -3.55 -3.87 -5.80
N CYS A 38 -2.50 -4.67 -5.64
CA CYS A 38 -2.23 -5.44 -4.43
C CYS A 38 -0.71 -5.59 -4.21
N GLY A 39 -0.12 -4.76 -3.37
CA GLY A 39 1.32 -4.79 -3.10
C GLY A 39 1.80 -6.12 -2.52
N ASN A 40 0.99 -6.77 -1.69
CA ASN A 40 1.30 -8.08 -1.11
C ASN A 40 1.33 -9.17 -2.18
N ALA A 41 0.29 -9.25 -3.02
CA ALA A 41 0.23 -10.22 -4.10
C ALA A 41 1.33 -9.97 -5.14
N THR A 42 1.60 -8.71 -5.51
CA THR A 42 2.71 -8.36 -6.41
C THR A 42 4.04 -8.90 -5.90
N ARG A 43 4.33 -8.73 -4.60
CA ARG A 43 5.56 -9.23 -3.97
C ARG A 43 5.63 -10.76 -3.98
N CYS A 44 4.53 -11.44 -3.62
CA CYS A 44 4.46 -12.91 -3.60
C CYS A 44 4.63 -13.50 -5.00
N VAL A 45 3.95 -12.96 -6.01
CA VAL A 45 4.07 -13.43 -7.39
C VAL A 45 5.46 -13.14 -7.96
N SER A 46 6.02 -11.96 -7.70
CA SER A 46 7.39 -11.65 -8.11
C SER A 46 8.41 -12.61 -7.51
N ASP A 47 8.26 -12.99 -6.23
CA ASP A 47 9.09 -14.00 -5.58
C ASP A 47 8.96 -15.36 -6.28
N TYR A 48 7.74 -15.78 -6.57
CA TYR A 48 7.45 -17.04 -7.27
C TYR A 48 8.10 -17.09 -8.65
N VAL A 49 7.92 -16.05 -9.46
CA VAL A 49 8.48 -15.97 -10.82
C VAL A 49 10.00 -15.90 -10.77
N MET A 50 10.59 -15.08 -9.89
CA MET A 50 12.05 -14.98 -9.75
C MET A 50 12.68 -16.30 -9.34
N ARG A 51 12.04 -17.08 -8.43
CA ARG A 51 12.52 -18.42 -8.04
C ARG A 51 12.45 -19.39 -9.20
N GLY A 52 11.32 -19.46 -9.91
CA GLY A 52 11.12 -20.37 -11.04
C GLY A 52 12.07 -20.11 -12.21
N ALA A 53 12.41 -18.85 -12.46
CA ALA A 53 13.30 -18.42 -13.55
C ALA A 53 14.77 -18.27 -13.13
N ALA A 54 15.11 -18.50 -11.86
CA ALA A 54 16.44 -18.26 -11.27
C ALA A 54 16.97 -16.82 -11.54
N ARG A 55 16.09 -15.80 -11.44
CA ARG A 55 16.39 -14.39 -11.70
C ARG A 55 16.38 -13.59 -10.41
N ALA A 56 17.21 -12.54 -10.37
CA ALA A 56 17.27 -11.61 -9.23
C ALA A 56 16.29 -10.43 -9.36
N SER A 57 15.73 -10.21 -10.54
CA SER A 57 14.74 -9.15 -10.78
C SER A 57 13.78 -9.54 -11.89
N VAL A 58 12.60 -8.95 -11.87
CA VAL A 58 11.56 -9.06 -12.89
C VAL A 58 10.87 -7.71 -13.08
N ASP A 59 10.47 -7.46 -14.33
CA ASP A 59 9.62 -6.35 -14.70
C ASP A 59 8.21 -6.88 -14.95
N LEU A 60 7.21 -6.18 -14.44
CA LEU A 60 5.81 -6.59 -14.58
C LEU A 60 4.92 -5.39 -14.90
N VAL A 61 3.76 -5.67 -15.47
CA VAL A 61 2.75 -4.67 -15.75
C VAL A 61 1.45 -5.00 -15.02
N THR A 62 0.83 -3.97 -14.46
CA THR A 62 -0.48 -4.02 -13.80
C THR A 62 -1.37 -2.91 -14.34
N ASP A 63 -2.61 -2.81 -13.90
CA ASP A 63 -3.48 -1.64 -14.21
C ASP A 63 -2.84 -0.31 -13.78
N ARG A 64 -1.85 -0.33 -12.88
CA ARG A 64 -1.08 0.86 -12.45
C ARG A 64 0.12 1.19 -13.34
N GLY A 65 0.38 0.39 -14.36
CA GLY A 65 1.52 0.53 -15.25
C GLY A 65 2.66 -0.44 -14.92
N HIS A 66 3.87 -0.07 -15.37
CA HIS A 66 5.06 -0.87 -15.18
C HIS A 66 5.57 -0.79 -13.74
N LEU A 67 5.84 -1.96 -13.18
CA LEU A 67 6.46 -2.13 -11.88
C LEU A 67 7.72 -2.99 -12.04
N ARG A 68 8.65 -2.84 -11.11
CA ARG A 68 9.86 -3.64 -11.02
C ARG A 68 9.93 -4.29 -9.66
N ALA A 69 10.28 -5.57 -9.63
CA ALA A 69 10.62 -6.27 -8.41
C ALA A 69 12.06 -6.78 -8.46
N GLU A 70 12.75 -6.72 -7.34
CA GLU A 70 14.12 -7.19 -7.18
C GLU A 70 14.31 -7.95 -5.87
N ARG A 71 15.25 -8.92 -5.88
CA ARG A 71 15.66 -9.64 -4.68
C ARG A 71 16.94 -9.01 -4.14
N VAL A 72 16.87 -8.49 -2.92
CA VAL A 72 17.99 -7.88 -2.21
C VAL A 72 18.08 -8.54 -0.83
N ASP A 73 19.22 -9.11 -0.50
CA ASP A 73 19.48 -9.76 0.81
C ASP A 73 18.41 -10.77 1.21
N GLY A 74 17.93 -11.55 0.25
CA GLY A 74 16.90 -12.58 0.45
C GLY A 74 15.47 -12.05 0.53
N SER A 75 15.26 -10.75 0.55
CA SER A 75 13.95 -10.10 0.56
C SER A 75 13.53 -9.66 -0.84
N VAL A 76 12.24 -9.67 -1.13
CA VAL A 76 11.68 -9.18 -2.38
C VAL A 76 11.21 -7.74 -2.18
N TRP A 77 11.79 -6.83 -2.94
CA TRP A 77 11.42 -5.42 -3.02
C TRP A 77 10.62 -5.17 -4.30
N VAL A 78 9.53 -4.44 -4.18
CA VAL A 78 8.71 -4.02 -5.31
C VAL A 78 8.68 -2.50 -5.40
N ASN A 79 9.02 -1.95 -6.56
CA ASN A 79 8.83 -0.53 -6.85
C ASN A 79 7.34 -0.27 -7.07
N MET A 80 6.73 0.47 -6.16
CA MET A 80 5.31 0.84 -6.19
C MET A 80 5.05 2.10 -7.04
N GLY A 81 6.06 2.63 -7.71
CA GLY A 81 6.01 3.84 -8.52
C GLY A 81 6.22 5.13 -7.73
N ALA A 82 6.14 6.26 -8.43
CA ALA A 82 6.25 7.57 -7.80
C ALA A 82 4.99 7.90 -6.98
N PRO A 83 5.13 8.57 -5.82
CA PRO A 83 3.98 9.04 -5.07
C PRO A 83 3.32 10.21 -5.78
N GLN A 84 2.01 10.31 -5.68
CA GLN A 84 1.21 11.41 -6.18
C GLN A 84 1.01 12.40 -5.04
N LEU A 85 1.48 13.63 -5.22
CA LEU A 85 1.55 14.63 -4.14
C LEU A 85 0.69 15.87 -4.41
N MET A 86 0.22 16.04 -5.65
CA MET A 86 -0.65 17.14 -5.99
C MET A 86 -2.11 16.79 -5.72
N TRP A 87 -2.89 17.75 -5.22
CA TRP A 87 -4.30 17.55 -4.87
C TRP A 87 -5.13 16.91 -6.00
N GLY A 88 -4.88 17.29 -7.24
CA GLY A 88 -5.58 16.70 -8.40
C GLY A 88 -5.17 15.29 -8.73
N GLU A 89 -3.94 14.86 -8.39
CA GLU A 89 -3.44 13.50 -8.58
C GLU A 89 -3.92 12.55 -7.48
N VAL A 90 -4.11 13.06 -6.24
CA VAL A 90 -4.71 12.31 -5.11
C VAL A 90 -6.23 12.19 -5.24
N PRO A 91 -6.83 12.64 -6.23
CA PRO A 91 -8.09 13.23 -6.65
C PRO A 91 -8.94 13.82 -5.50
N LEU A 92 -8.40 14.86 -4.86
CA LEU A 92 -9.16 15.66 -3.89
C LEU A 92 -10.19 16.56 -4.58
N ALA A 93 -11.24 16.92 -3.86
CA ALA A 93 -12.36 17.74 -4.38
C ALA A 93 -11.96 19.17 -4.73
N SER A 94 -10.89 19.71 -4.14
CA SER A 94 -10.42 21.08 -4.34
C SER A 94 -8.93 21.22 -4.09
N ALA A 95 -8.35 22.32 -4.57
CA ALA A 95 -6.97 22.68 -4.33
C ALA A 95 -6.73 22.98 -2.83
N VAL A 96 -5.98 22.12 -2.18
CA VAL A 96 -5.56 22.23 -0.77
C VAL A 96 -4.11 21.80 -0.64
N ASP A 97 -3.47 22.16 0.47
CA ASP A 97 -2.19 21.60 0.86
C ASP A 97 -2.37 20.13 1.22
N THR A 98 -1.78 19.23 0.43
CA THR A 98 -1.90 17.78 0.63
C THR A 98 -1.16 17.28 1.87
N LEU A 99 -0.18 18.03 2.37
CA LEU A 99 0.51 17.69 3.61
C LEU A 99 -0.25 18.14 4.86
N HIS A 100 -1.18 19.08 4.72
CA HIS A 100 -1.95 19.69 5.81
C HIS A 100 -3.41 19.84 5.40
N LEU A 101 -4.16 18.73 5.42
CA LEU A 101 -5.58 18.77 5.04
C LEU A 101 -6.40 19.51 6.09
N PRO A 102 -7.44 20.25 5.67
CA PRO A 102 -8.34 20.98 6.58
C PRO A 102 -9.34 20.01 7.25
N LEU A 103 -8.83 18.94 7.83
CA LEU A 103 -9.58 17.91 8.57
C LEU A 103 -9.06 17.81 10.01
N ALA A 104 -9.89 17.28 10.89
CA ALA A 104 -9.49 17.05 12.28
C ALA A 104 -8.23 16.17 12.36
N GLY A 105 -7.28 16.59 13.20
CA GLY A 105 -6.00 15.88 13.37
C GLY A 105 -4.95 16.22 12.31
N ASP A 106 -5.20 17.20 11.43
CA ASP A 106 -4.25 17.71 10.44
C ASP A 106 -3.60 16.57 9.62
N PRO A 107 -4.37 15.68 8.93
CA PRO A 107 -3.79 14.59 8.18
C PRO A 107 -3.14 15.04 6.87
N ALA A 108 -2.32 14.15 6.29
CA ALA A 108 -1.77 14.31 4.96
C ALA A 108 -2.54 13.46 3.94
N ALA A 109 -2.58 13.90 2.67
CA ALA A 109 -3.05 13.10 1.55
C ALA A 109 -1.89 12.73 0.63
N VAL A 110 -1.75 11.45 0.31
CA VAL A 110 -0.77 10.91 -0.64
C VAL A 110 -1.43 9.89 -1.54
N GLY A 111 -1.20 9.99 -2.85
CA GLY A 111 -1.60 8.97 -3.80
C GLY A 111 -0.49 7.94 -4.01
N MET A 112 -0.88 6.67 -4.01
CA MET A 112 -0.03 5.55 -4.45
C MET A 112 -0.74 4.75 -5.55
N GLY A 113 -1.43 5.49 -6.49
CA GLY A 113 -2.36 4.97 -7.49
C GLY A 113 -3.77 4.75 -6.95
N ASN A 114 -3.96 4.97 -5.69
CA ASN A 114 -5.21 5.10 -4.95
C ASN A 114 -5.01 6.15 -3.85
N PRO A 115 -6.04 6.86 -3.41
CA PRO A 115 -5.91 7.90 -2.40
C PRO A 115 -5.74 7.33 -1.00
N HIS A 116 -4.87 8.00 -0.22
CA HIS A 116 -4.59 7.71 1.18
C HIS A 116 -4.70 8.99 2.01
N CYS A 117 -5.36 8.89 3.17
CA CYS A 117 -5.46 9.95 4.18
C CYS A 117 -4.70 9.48 5.44
N VAL A 118 -3.55 10.09 5.69
CA VAL A 118 -2.61 9.66 6.73
C VAL A 118 -2.68 10.58 7.94
N HIS A 119 -3.10 10.04 9.07
CA HIS A 119 -3.11 10.71 10.37
C HIS A 119 -1.90 10.30 11.20
N PHE A 120 -1.14 11.27 11.69
CA PHE A 120 -0.09 11.03 12.68
C PHE A 120 -0.65 11.24 14.08
N VAL A 121 -0.57 10.21 14.91
CA VAL A 121 -1.17 10.15 16.25
C VAL A 121 -0.13 9.76 17.30
N ALA A 122 -0.41 10.03 18.56
CA ALA A 122 0.48 9.64 19.66
C ALA A 122 0.47 8.12 19.87
N ASP A 123 -0.68 7.48 19.71
CA ASP A 123 -0.85 6.03 19.88
C ASP A 123 -1.89 5.52 18.86
N ALA A 124 -1.44 4.67 17.94
CA ALA A 124 -2.30 4.09 16.91
C ALA A 124 -3.27 3.02 17.48
N GLU A 125 -2.94 2.40 18.62
CA GLU A 125 -3.80 1.42 19.28
C GLU A 125 -5.00 2.06 19.97
N ALA A 126 -4.85 3.30 20.45
CA ALA A 126 -5.91 4.05 21.11
C ALA A 126 -6.97 4.61 20.13
N VAL A 127 -6.74 4.51 18.80
CA VAL A 127 -7.66 5.05 17.80
C VAL A 127 -8.89 4.16 17.63
N ASP A 128 -10.07 4.76 17.73
CA ASP A 128 -11.34 4.11 17.28
C ASP A 128 -11.41 4.08 15.76
N LEU A 129 -10.71 3.11 15.17
CA LEU A 129 -10.61 2.97 13.73
C LEU A 129 -11.97 2.63 13.08
N ALA A 130 -12.83 1.89 13.78
CA ALA A 130 -14.16 1.52 13.30
C ALA A 130 -15.11 2.72 13.26
N GLY A 131 -14.98 3.65 14.20
CA GLY A 131 -15.79 4.88 14.25
C GLY A 131 -15.29 5.96 13.28
N LEU A 132 -13.97 6.17 13.22
CA LEU A 132 -13.37 7.26 12.42
C LEU A 132 -13.18 6.90 10.95
N GLY A 133 -12.81 5.65 10.65
CA GLY A 133 -12.50 5.19 9.29
C GLY A 133 -13.60 5.49 8.28
N PRO A 134 -14.85 5.05 8.49
CA PRO A 134 -15.94 5.30 7.56
C PRO A 134 -16.22 6.79 7.34
N ALA A 135 -16.15 7.60 8.41
CA ALA A 135 -16.42 9.04 8.33
C ALA A 135 -15.38 9.77 7.48
N ILE A 136 -14.11 9.36 7.56
CA ILE A 136 -13.02 9.94 6.76
C ILE A 136 -13.04 9.38 5.34
N GLU A 137 -13.24 8.07 5.16
CA GLU A 137 -13.37 7.44 3.84
C GLU A 137 -14.39 8.17 2.96
N HIS A 138 -15.54 8.55 3.55
CA HIS A 138 -16.66 9.18 2.84
C HIS A 138 -16.66 10.71 2.96
N ASN A 139 -15.59 11.33 3.45
CA ASN A 139 -15.51 12.77 3.55
C ASN A 139 -15.59 13.43 2.17
N ALA A 140 -16.32 14.53 2.06
CA ALA A 140 -16.51 15.25 0.79
C ALA A 140 -15.20 15.71 0.11
N LEU A 141 -14.11 15.83 0.86
CA LEU A 141 -12.79 16.13 0.30
C LEU A 141 -12.26 14.99 -0.59
N PHE A 142 -12.74 13.76 -0.42
CA PHE A 142 -12.35 12.57 -1.18
C PHE A 142 -13.52 12.06 -2.04
N PRO A 143 -13.80 12.66 -3.20
CA PRO A 143 -14.96 12.28 -4.04
C PRO A 143 -14.89 10.83 -4.56
N GLN A 144 -13.69 10.24 -4.62
CA GLN A 144 -13.47 8.84 -4.96
C GLN A 144 -13.26 7.96 -3.73
N ARG A 145 -13.59 8.47 -2.52
CA ARG A 145 -13.26 7.87 -1.23
C ARG A 145 -11.75 7.76 -1.03
N THR A 146 -11.31 7.32 0.15
CA THR A 146 -9.90 7.18 0.49
C THR A 146 -9.66 5.99 1.44
N ASN A 147 -8.45 5.46 1.42
CA ASN A 147 -7.94 4.66 2.53
C ASN A 147 -7.54 5.61 3.67
N VAL A 148 -7.60 5.15 4.89
CA VAL A 148 -7.33 5.97 6.07
C VAL A 148 -6.31 5.26 6.94
N GLU A 149 -5.16 5.88 7.13
CA GLU A 149 -4.07 5.36 7.93
C GLU A 149 -3.90 6.17 9.22
N PHE A 150 -3.72 5.47 10.34
CA PHE A 150 -3.32 6.07 11.60
C PHE A 150 -1.94 5.53 11.98
N ALA A 151 -0.96 6.44 12.05
CA ALA A 151 0.44 6.10 12.29
C ALA A 151 0.99 6.80 13.52
N ALA A 152 1.69 6.05 14.38
CA ALA A 152 2.40 6.56 15.55
C ALA A 152 3.90 6.29 15.41
N LEU A 153 4.74 7.26 15.81
CA LEU A 153 6.18 7.07 15.89
C LEU A 153 6.52 6.16 17.07
N LEU A 154 7.24 5.06 16.81
CA LEU A 154 7.83 4.19 17.81
C LEU A 154 9.31 4.50 18.07
N GLY A 155 9.96 5.20 17.13
CA GLY A 155 11.37 5.56 17.20
C GLY A 155 11.85 6.18 15.89
N THR A 156 13.16 6.36 15.75
CA THR A 156 13.75 6.87 14.51
C THR A 156 13.42 5.92 13.36
N ASP A 157 12.79 6.45 12.30
CA ASP A 157 12.40 5.70 11.10
C ASP A 157 11.56 4.43 11.38
N HIS A 158 10.79 4.44 12.49
CA HIS A 158 9.98 3.33 12.90
C HIS A 158 8.58 3.79 13.29
N LEU A 159 7.56 3.30 12.57
CA LEU A 159 6.15 3.64 12.74
C LEU A 159 5.34 2.40 13.10
N ARG A 160 4.32 2.58 13.95
CA ARG A 160 3.17 1.68 14.10
C ARG A 160 2.03 2.22 13.27
N MET A 161 1.44 1.40 12.39
CA MET A 161 0.35 1.83 11.52
C MET A 161 -0.83 0.87 11.59
N ARG A 162 -2.04 1.43 11.64
CA ARG A 162 -3.31 0.72 11.46
C ARG A 162 -4.09 1.37 10.32
N VAL A 163 -4.91 0.59 9.61
CA VAL A 163 -5.56 1.05 8.38
C VAL A 163 -7.03 0.66 8.33
N TRP A 164 -7.82 1.60 7.81
CA TRP A 164 -9.16 1.37 7.27
C TRP A 164 -9.07 1.46 5.75
N GLU A 165 -9.19 0.33 5.05
CA GLU A 165 -9.12 0.31 3.60
C GLU A 165 -10.45 0.68 2.96
N ARG A 166 -10.39 1.48 1.91
CA ARG A 166 -11.52 1.92 1.10
C ARG A 166 -12.35 0.75 0.60
N GLY A 167 -13.60 0.67 1.05
CA GLY A 167 -14.55 -0.38 0.67
C GLY A 167 -14.34 -1.75 1.34
N ALA A 168 -13.28 -1.91 2.15
CA ALA A 168 -12.99 -3.18 2.82
C ALA A 168 -13.04 -3.07 4.35
N GLY A 169 -12.86 -1.86 4.91
CA GLY A 169 -12.83 -1.66 6.35
C GLY A 169 -11.47 -1.93 6.97
N ILE A 170 -11.45 -2.39 8.23
CA ILE A 170 -10.20 -2.70 8.94
C ILE A 170 -9.56 -3.93 8.31
N THR A 171 -8.31 -3.78 7.86
CA THR A 171 -7.49 -4.87 7.33
C THR A 171 -6.18 -4.99 8.10
N LEU A 172 -5.53 -6.15 8.00
CA LEU A 172 -4.30 -6.42 8.74
C LEU A 172 -3.06 -5.73 8.15
N ALA A 173 -3.09 -5.41 6.84
CA ALA A 173 -1.97 -4.76 6.17
C ALA A 173 -2.41 -4.16 4.83
N CYS A 174 -1.92 -2.95 4.53
CA CYS A 174 -2.10 -2.26 3.26
C CYS A 174 -0.75 -1.79 2.73
N GLY A 175 -0.27 -2.38 1.63
CA GLY A 175 1.04 -2.06 1.07
C GLY A 175 1.12 -0.63 0.52
N SER A 176 0.10 -0.16 -0.21
CA SER A 176 0.05 1.23 -0.70
C SER A 176 -0.11 2.23 0.45
N GLY A 177 -0.89 1.88 1.49
CA GLY A 177 -1.02 2.68 2.70
C GLY A 177 0.30 2.82 3.46
N ALA A 178 1.10 1.75 3.55
CA ALA A 178 2.44 1.81 4.12
C ALA A 178 3.36 2.75 3.33
N CYS A 179 3.32 2.70 2.00
CA CYS A 179 4.07 3.60 1.13
C CYS A 179 3.63 5.06 1.31
N ALA A 180 2.33 5.32 1.29
CA ALA A 180 1.78 6.66 1.49
C ALA A 180 2.15 7.24 2.85
N THR A 181 2.07 6.41 3.91
CA THR A 181 2.44 6.78 5.27
C THR A 181 3.93 7.14 5.39
N ALA A 182 4.82 6.33 4.82
CA ALA A 182 6.26 6.61 4.83
C ALA A 182 6.60 7.91 4.07
N VAL A 183 5.99 8.13 2.91
CA VAL A 183 6.15 9.37 2.13
C VAL A 183 5.66 10.59 2.92
N ALA A 184 4.46 10.52 3.48
CA ALA A 184 3.90 11.60 4.29
C ALA A 184 4.76 11.90 5.53
N ALA A 185 5.23 10.87 6.22
CA ALA A 185 6.10 11.01 7.39
C ALA A 185 7.42 11.71 7.03
N HIS A 186 8.04 11.31 5.92
CA HIS A 186 9.27 11.94 5.44
C HIS A 186 9.04 13.42 5.09
N LEU A 187 8.00 13.73 4.31
CA LEU A 187 7.70 15.11 3.90
C LEU A 187 7.33 16.02 5.07
N ARG A 188 6.81 15.46 6.16
CA ARG A 188 6.58 16.17 7.43
C ARG A 188 7.82 16.24 8.34
N GLY A 189 8.95 15.69 7.91
CA GLY A 189 10.19 15.69 8.71
C GLY A 189 10.15 14.76 9.93
N LEU A 190 9.23 13.79 9.96
CA LEU A 190 9.07 12.84 11.07
C LEU A 190 10.03 11.66 10.94
N THR A 191 10.39 11.27 9.70
CA THR A 191 11.26 10.14 9.40
C THR A 191 12.21 10.46 8.24
N GLY A 192 13.24 9.62 8.05
CA GLY A 192 14.01 9.54 6.82
C GLY A 192 13.20 8.92 5.68
N ARG A 193 13.88 8.57 4.56
CA ARG A 193 13.25 7.96 3.39
C ARG A 193 13.05 6.45 3.53
N LYS A 194 13.79 5.79 4.44
CA LYS A 194 13.72 4.34 4.68
C LYS A 194 13.07 4.09 6.04
N VAL A 195 11.87 3.52 6.03
CA VAL A 195 11.00 3.44 7.20
C VAL A 195 10.56 2.01 7.43
N ARG A 196 10.59 1.57 8.68
CA ARG A 196 9.94 0.37 9.16
C ARG A 196 8.52 0.69 9.60
N LEU A 197 7.54 -0.11 9.17
CA LEU A 197 6.15 -0.01 9.58
C LEU A 197 5.70 -1.34 10.21
N ASP A 198 5.33 -1.29 11.49
CA ASP A 198 4.69 -2.40 12.18
C ASP A 198 3.17 -2.27 11.99
N MET A 199 2.57 -3.30 11.40
CA MET A 199 1.13 -3.39 11.11
C MET A 199 0.52 -4.59 11.84
N ASP A 200 -0.80 -4.70 11.86
CA ASP A 200 -1.50 -5.84 12.50
C ASP A 200 -1.11 -7.17 11.84
N GLY A 201 -0.85 -7.18 10.53
CA GLY A 201 -0.47 -8.36 9.75
C GLY A 201 1.04 -8.62 9.66
N GLY A 202 1.88 -7.80 10.30
CA GLY A 202 3.34 -7.98 10.29
C GLY A 202 4.10 -6.71 9.92
N VAL A 203 5.39 -6.87 9.65
CA VAL A 203 6.32 -5.77 9.40
C VAL A 203 6.49 -5.55 7.91
N LEU A 204 6.37 -4.31 7.47
CA LEU A 204 6.76 -3.84 6.15
C LEU A 204 7.93 -2.85 6.26
N TRP A 205 8.73 -2.78 5.20
CA TRP A 205 9.74 -1.76 5.03
C TRP A 205 9.46 -0.99 3.75
N VAL A 206 9.55 0.32 3.83
CA VAL A 206 9.43 1.24 2.71
C VAL A 206 10.73 2.01 2.54
N ASP A 207 11.18 2.15 1.30
CA ASP A 207 12.37 2.93 0.94
C ASP A 207 12.00 3.85 -0.24
N TRP A 208 11.88 5.15 0.02
CA TRP A 208 11.57 6.12 -1.02
C TRP A 208 12.85 6.56 -1.71
N ARG A 209 13.14 5.92 -2.84
CA ARG A 209 14.31 6.17 -3.70
C ARG A 209 13.98 7.20 -4.77
N ASP A 210 14.99 7.60 -5.55
CA ASP A 210 14.81 8.57 -6.63
C ASP A 210 13.98 8.01 -7.80
N ASP A 211 13.94 6.69 -7.97
CA ASP A 211 13.18 5.97 -8.99
C ASP A 211 11.78 5.52 -8.55
N GLY A 212 11.37 5.86 -7.33
CA GLY A 212 10.04 5.53 -6.79
C GLY A 212 10.06 5.02 -5.35
N VAL A 213 8.89 4.63 -4.88
CA VAL A 213 8.68 4.09 -3.53
C VAL A 213 8.79 2.57 -3.57
N TRP A 214 9.79 2.04 -2.90
CA TRP A 214 10.04 0.61 -2.82
C TRP A 214 9.47 0.01 -1.54
N LEU A 215 8.78 -1.13 -1.68
CA LEU A 215 8.12 -1.84 -0.59
C LEU A 215 8.68 -3.25 -0.47
N THR A 216 9.02 -3.68 0.74
CA THR A 216 9.30 -5.07 1.06
C THR A 216 8.61 -5.52 2.34
N GLY A 217 8.50 -6.82 2.51
CA GLY A 217 7.96 -7.49 3.67
C GLY A 217 8.02 -9.01 3.49
N PRO A 218 7.57 -9.79 4.46
CA PRO A 218 7.63 -11.23 4.38
C PRO A 218 6.80 -11.77 3.21
N VAL A 219 7.30 -12.87 2.64
CA VAL A 219 6.61 -13.69 1.66
C VAL A 219 6.58 -15.11 2.20
N ALA A 220 5.42 -15.74 2.21
CA ALA A 220 5.27 -17.12 2.63
C ALA A 220 4.60 -17.94 1.51
N HIS A 221 5.18 -19.08 1.17
CA HIS A 221 4.54 -20.08 0.34
C HIS A 221 3.77 -21.03 1.26
N VAL A 222 2.49 -21.24 1.00
CA VAL A 222 1.61 -22.02 1.88
C VAL A 222 1.35 -23.40 1.30
N PHE A 223 1.03 -23.49 0.01
CA PHE A 223 0.81 -24.73 -0.73
C PHE A 223 0.82 -24.48 -2.24
N ASP A 224 0.93 -25.53 -3.04
CA ASP A 224 0.80 -25.56 -4.49
C ASP A 224 -0.63 -25.91 -4.93
#